data_5b28c340a019cf21352984fecb2245f9
#
_entry.id   5b28c340a019cf21352984fecb2245f9
#
_cell.length_a   1.000
_cell.length_b   1.000
_cell.length_c   1.000
_cell.angle_alpha   90.00
_cell.angle_beta   90.00
_cell.angle_gamma   90.00
#
_symmetry.space_group_name_H-M   'P 1'
#
loop_
_entity.id
_entity.type
_entity.pdbx_description
1 polymer ?
#
loop_
_entity_poly.entity_id
_entity_poly.type
_entity_poly.pdbx_seq_one_letter_code
_entity_poly.pdbx_strand_id
1 'polypeptide(L)'
;GAQVAVLSSLAKIACMGGKTDTCRLTFQEFFGRAVTEKTWGYPAAALLGSIDAQLAMGTGSIGGKDSMSGTFENLNVPHTLVSFAVNVDDVKNVVSGSFKKAGSKVFLVSVPYSAELVPDFEVFKKNTAALYKLNSQKKINTMYPVCAGGIAEALSKMSLGNKIGVSLDTIPLSCTAASGIKEADVSDLFTPLYGSILVESDFDLDSEKDFAEGTVSKIGETICEPSIELEDVKISLDEIESAWESK
;
A
#
# COMPACT_ATOMS: atom_id res chain seq x y z
N GLY A 1 6.62 -12.33 -3.77
CA GLY A 1 5.29 -12.35 -3.13
C GLY A 1 5.37 -12.21 -1.61
N ALA A 2 6.13 -13.05 -0.90
CA ALA A 2 6.21 -13.02 0.57
C ALA A 2 6.77 -11.68 1.11
N GLN A 3 7.79 -11.12 0.49
CA GLN A 3 8.32 -9.79 0.83
C GLN A 3 7.22 -8.71 0.70
N VAL A 4 6.46 -8.76 -0.39
CA VAL A 4 5.35 -7.82 -0.64
C VAL A 4 4.20 -8.01 0.37
N ALA A 5 3.92 -9.25 0.80
CA ALA A 5 2.92 -9.50 1.83
C ALA A 5 3.28 -8.85 3.17
N VAL A 6 4.55 -8.97 3.59
CA VAL A 6 5.07 -8.29 4.80
C VAL A 6 4.98 -6.78 4.65
N LEU A 7 5.47 -6.23 3.53
CA LEU A 7 5.43 -4.80 3.24
C LEU A 7 4.01 -4.25 3.30
N SER A 8 3.05 -4.96 2.66
CA SER A 8 1.65 -4.55 2.62
C SER A 8 0.99 -4.52 4.00
N SER A 9 1.31 -5.50 4.87
CA SER A 9 0.76 -5.51 6.22
C SER A 9 1.31 -4.36 7.07
N LEU A 10 2.59 -4.02 6.93
CA LEU A 10 3.22 -2.89 7.60
C LEU A 10 2.73 -1.54 7.05
N ALA A 11 2.53 -1.42 5.73
CA ALA A 11 1.94 -0.21 5.13
C ALA A 11 0.54 0.08 5.68
N LYS A 12 -0.28 -0.95 5.89
CA LYS A 12 -1.60 -0.78 6.53
C LYS A 12 -1.50 -0.25 7.94
N ILE A 13 -0.53 -0.71 8.74
CA ILE A 13 -0.28 -0.18 10.07
C ILE A 13 0.14 1.30 10.00
N ALA A 14 1.08 1.65 9.10
CA ALA A 14 1.50 3.03 8.91
C ALA A 14 0.31 3.93 8.53
N CYS A 15 -0.56 3.47 7.63
CA CYS A 15 -1.75 4.21 7.20
C CYS A 15 -2.80 4.41 8.30
N MET A 16 -2.80 3.56 9.32
CA MET A 16 -3.62 3.75 10.53
C MET A 16 -2.96 4.67 11.56
N GLY A 17 -1.79 5.20 11.27
CA GLY A 17 -1.02 6.07 12.15
C GLY A 17 -0.10 5.34 13.12
N GLY A 18 0.09 4.02 12.95
CA GLY A 18 0.94 3.20 13.80
C GLY A 18 2.41 3.22 13.38
N LYS A 19 3.30 2.93 14.33
CA LYS A 19 4.74 2.88 14.15
C LYS A 19 5.18 1.51 13.63
N THR A 20 5.83 1.44 12.48
CA THR A 20 6.14 0.15 11.83
C THR A 20 7.27 -0.64 12.50
N ASP A 21 8.23 0.02 13.14
CA ASP A 21 9.39 -0.62 13.80
C ASP A 21 9.04 -1.32 15.12
N THR A 22 7.86 -1.05 15.70
CA THR A 22 7.37 -1.72 16.91
C THR A 22 6.37 -2.83 16.63
N CYS A 23 6.05 -3.08 15.37
CA CYS A 23 5.14 -4.14 14.96
C CYS A 23 5.65 -5.54 15.31
N ARG A 24 4.70 -6.47 15.41
CA ARG A 24 4.96 -7.92 15.39
C ARG A 24 4.12 -8.55 14.30
N LEU A 25 4.68 -9.56 13.66
CA LEU A 25 4.05 -10.23 12.54
C LEU A 25 3.52 -11.60 12.95
N THR A 26 2.52 -12.08 12.24
CA THR A 26 2.12 -13.48 12.26
C THR A 26 1.77 -13.89 10.82
N PHE A 27 2.10 -15.13 10.44
CA PHE A 27 1.91 -15.58 9.07
C PHE A 27 0.94 -16.75 8.99
N GLN A 28 0.22 -16.81 7.88
CA GLN A 28 -0.51 -18.01 7.47
C GLN A 28 -0.09 -18.39 6.06
N GLU A 29 0.29 -19.65 5.88
CA GLU A 29 0.68 -20.17 4.58
C GLU A 29 -0.27 -21.25 4.12
N PHE A 30 -0.54 -21.26 2.80
CA PHE A 30 -1.41 -22.24 2.15
C PHE A 30 -0.72 -22.70 0.87
N PHE A 31 -0.43 -23.99 0.80
CA PHE A 31 0.19 -24.64 -0.36
C PHE A 31 -0.54 -25.92 -0.71
N GLY A 32 -0.51 -26.29 -1.99
CA GLY A 32 -0.92 -27.61 -2.44
C GLY A 32 -0.04 -28.70 -1.81
N ARG A 33 -0.40 -29.98 -2.04
CA ARG A 33 0.35 -31.10 -1.48
C ARG A 33 1.82 -31.08 -1.91
N ALA A 34 2.72 -31.00 -0.94
CA ALA A 34 4.17 -30.97 -1.15
C ALA A 34 4.72 -32.41 -1.15
N VAL A 35 4.91 -33.01 -2.33
CA VAL A 35 5.35 -34.41 -2.53
C VAL A 35 6.61 -34.55 -3.39
N THR A 36 7.08 -33.44 -3.98
CA THR A 36 8.30 -33.42 -4.81
C THR A 36 9.20 -32.26 -4.35
N GLU A 37 10.46 -32.27 -4.74
CA GLU A 37 11.41 -31.17 -4.49
C GLU A 37 10.86 -29.83 -4.97
N LYS A 38 10.27 -29.80 -6.16
CA LYS A 38 9.65 -28.60 -6.72
C LYS A 38 8.52 -28.08 -5.85
N THR A 39 7.61 -28.94 -5.40
CA THR A 39 6.46 -28.55 -4.58
C THR A 39 6.87 -28.14 -3.16
N TRP A 40 7.95 -28.66 -2.61
CA TRP A 40 8.58 -28.19 -1.39
C TRP A 40 9.33 -26.86 -1.58
N GLY A 41 9.79 -26.56 -2.80
CA GLY A 41 10.45 -25.30 -3.13
C GLY A 41 9.55 -24.07 -2.95
N TYR A 42 8.23 -24.20 -3.15
CA TYR A 42 7.30 -23.07 -3.01
C TYR A 42 7.19 -22.54 -1.56
N PRO A 43 6.90 -23.37 -0.53
CA PRO A 43 6.91 -22.88 0.85
C PRO A 43 8.30 -22.44 1.30
N ALA A 44 9.37 -23.12 0.86
CA ALA A 44 10.73 -22.69 1.17
C ALA A 44 11.03 -21.28 0.62
N ALA A 45 10.64 -20.99 -0.62
CA ALA A 45 10.80 -19.66 -1.20
C ALA A 45 9.97 -18.60 -0.48
N ALA A 46 8.73 -18.91 -0.08
CA ALA A 46 7.90 -18.00 0.69
C ALA A 46 8.51 -17.71 2.08
N LEU A 47 9.00 -18.74 2.77
CA LEU A 47 9.70 -18.61 4.04
C LEU A 47 10.94 -17.72 3.92
N LEU A 48 11.81 -17.96 2.94
CA LEU A 48 13.01 -17.16 2.72
C LEU A 48 12.66 -15.71 2.42
N GLY A 49 11.68 -15.44 1.55
CA GLY A 49 11.25 -14.08 1.26
C GLY A 49 10.65 -13.37 2.47
N SER A 50 9.92 -14.08 3.34
CA SER A 50 9.40 -13.50 4.58
C SER A 50 10.51 -13.21 5.59
N ILE A 51 11.56 -14.04 5.65
CA ILE A 51 12.74 -13.83 6.51
C ILE A 51 13.50 -12.59 6.04
N ASP A 52 13.76 -12.46 4.74
CA ASP A 52 14.41 -11.28 4.17
C ASP A 52 13.70 -9.99 4.58
N ALA A 53 12.38 -9.95 4.41
CA ALA A 53 11.58 -8.79 4.78
C ALA A 53 11.63 -8.50 6.29
N GLN A 54 11.56 -9.53 7.14
CA GLN A 54 11.66 -9.39 8.61
C GLN A 54 13.02 -8.84 9.02
N LEU A 55 14.11 -9.34 8.42
CA LEU A 55 15.46 -8.86 8.70
C LEU A 55 15.64 -7.42 8.24
N ALA A 56 15.20 -7.09 7.02
CA ALA A 56 15.28 -5.74 6.48
C ALA A 56 14.49 -4.73 7.33
N MET A 57 13.29 -5.11 7.78
CA MET A 57 12.43 -4.25 8.60
C MET A 57 12.80 -4.23 10.09
N GLY A 58 13.59 -5.19 10.56
CA GLY A 58 13.84 -5.37 11.99
C GLY A 58 12.60 -5.81 12.78
N THR A 59 11.63 -6.44 12.12
CA THR A 59 10.32 -6.80 12.69
C THR A 59 10.13 -8.31 12.61
N GLY A 60 10.04 -8.97 13.77
CA GLY A 60 9.93 -10.42 13.84
C GLY A 60 8.49 -10.94 13.86
N SER A 61 8.28 -12.14 13.32
CA SER A 61 7.04 -12.89 13.52
C SER A 61 7.04 -13.55 14.89
N ILE A 62 5.88 -13.52 15.55
CA ILE A 62 5.64 -14.11 16.87
C ILE A 62 4.90 -15.44 16.80
N GLY A 63 4.49 -15.85 15.62
CA GLY A 63 3.78 -17.10 15.39
C GLY A 63 3.27 -17.21 13.99
N GLY A 64 2.57 -18.28 13.72
CA GLY A 64 2.02 -18.53 12.40
C GLY A 64 1.42 -19.92 12.29
N LYS A 65 1.00 -20.29 11.07
CA LYS A 65 0.37 -21.53 10.76
C LYS A 65 0.59 -21.87 9.28
N ASP A 66 0.99 -23.10 9.01
CA ASP A 66 1.18 -23.61 7.65
C ASP A 66 0.13 -24.65 7.29
N SER A 67 -0.23 -24.69 6.01
CA SER A 67 -1.05 -25.72 5.41
C SER A 67 -0.39 -26.22 4.12
N MET A 68 0.13 -27.44 4.14
CA MET A 68 0.87 -28.07 3.03
C MET A 68 0.06 -29.16 2.30
N SER A 69 -1.25 -29.18 2.47
CA SER A 69 -2.13 -30.20 1.87
C SER A 69 -3.41 -29.60 1.29
N GLY A 70 -3.34 -28.39 0.78
CA GLY A 70 -4.45 -27.69 0.14
C GLY A 70 -4.76 -28.23 -1.26
N THR A 71 -4.86 -29.56 -1.41
CA THR A 71 -5.21 -30.25 -2.64
C THR A 71 -6.43 -31.11 -2.40
N PHE A 72 -7.48 -30.92 -3.19
CA PHE A 72 -8.67 -31.77 -3.21
C PHE A 72 -8.95 -32.17 -4.65
N GLU A 73 -8.82 -33.46 -4.95
CA GLU A 73 -8.93 -33.98 -6.33
C GLU A 73 -7.99 -33.23 -7.30
N ASN A 74 -8.55 -32.49 -8.24
CA ASN A 74 -7.84 -31.68 -9.24
C ASN A 74 -7.71 -30.20 -8.85
N LEU A 75 -8.24 -29.80 -7.68
CA LEU A 75 -8.17 -28.43 -7.18
C LEU A 75 -6.98 -28.29 -6.24
N ASN A 76 -6.15 -27.30 -6.53
CA ASN A 76 -5.05 -26.90 -5.66
C ASN A 76 -5.28 -25.51 -5.15
N VAL A 77 -5.06 -25.28 -3.85
CA VAL A 77 -5.02 -23.91 -3.31
C VAL A 77 -3.88 -23.13 -4.00
N PRO A 78 -4.11 -21.90 -4.42
CA PRO A 78 -3.02 -21.03 -4.90
C PRO A 78 -1.97 -20.87 -3.81
N HIS A 79 -0.68 -20.83 -4.20
CA HIS A 79 0.42 -20.62 -3.27
C HIS A 79 0.26 -19.23 -2.62
N THR A 80 -0.02 -19.21 -1.33
CA THR A 80 -0.42 -17.99 -0.60
C THR A 80 0.35 -17.87 0.70
N LEU A 81 0.94 -16.70 0.94
CA LEU A 81 1.41 -16.27 2.24
C LEU A 81 0.60 -15.03 2.64
N VAL A 82 -0.07 -15.11 3.78
CA VAL A 82 -0.81 -14.00 4.39
C VAL A 82 0.02 -13.48 5.55
N SER A 83 0.32 -12.18 5.54
CA SER A 83 0.98 -11.48 6.63
C SER A 83 -0.03 -10.66 7.41
N PHE A 84 -0.03 -10.82 8.72
CA PHE A 84 -0.74 -9.97 9.68
C PHE A 84 0.28 -9.17 10.48
N ALA A 85 0.05 -7.88 10.62
CA ALA A 85 0.85 -7.02 11.47
C ALA A 85 0.01 -6.55 12.67
N VAL A 86 0.62 -6.57 13.86
CA VAL A 86 0.02 -6.07 15.09
C VAL A 86 0.91 -4.96 15.63
N ASN A 87 0.29 -3.86 16.02
CA ASN A 87 0.96 -2.72 16.64
C ASN A 87 0.15 -2.23 17.86
N VAL A 88 0.86 -1.67 18.84
CA VAL A 88 0.27 -0.98 19.99
C VAL A 88 0.78 0.44 19.97
N ASP A 89 -0.13 1.41 19.90
CA ASP A 89 0.20 2.83 19.82
C ASP A 89 -0.83 3.68 20.60
N ASP A 90 -0.57 4.97 20.73
CA ASP A 90 -1.51 5.91 21.35
C ASP A 90 -2.70 6.14 20.43
N VAL A 91 -3.92 5.99 20.94
CA VAL A 91 -5.17 6.17 20.19
C VAL A 91 -5.27 7.53 19.51
N LYS A 92 -4.63 8.56 20.05
CA LYS A 92 -4.61 9.90 19.43
C LYS A 92 -3.83 9.97 18.11
N ASN A 93 -2.99 8.97 17.82
CA ASN A 93 -2.26 8.85 16.55
C ASN A 93 -3.09 8.16 15.46
N VAL A 94 -4.19 7.52 15.81
CA VAL A 94 -5.04 6.80 14.86
C VAL A 94 -5.66 7.77 13.86
N VAL A 95 -5.52 7.45 12.59
CA VAL A 95 -6.20 8.13 11.46
C VAL A 95 -7.02 7.13 10.67
N SER A 96 -8.11 7.57 10.07
CA SER A 96 -8.93 6.73 9.19
C SER A 96 -8.56 6.96 7.73
N GLY A 97 -8.88 6.00 6.85
CA GLY A 97 -8.49 6.01 5.45
C GLY A 97 -9.34 6.87 4.50
N SER A 98 -10.32 7.64 4.99
CA SER A 98 -11.17 8.46 4.12
C SER A 98 -10.73 9.91 4.12
N PHE A 99 -10.82 10.60 2.97
CA PHE A 99 -10.56 12.04 2.88
C PHE A 99 -11.38 12.84 3.91
N LYS A 100 -10.80 13.90 4.45
CA LYS A 100 -11.40 14.65 5.57
C LYS A 100 -12.11 15.92 5.14
N LYS A 101 -11.56 16.61 4.14
CA LYS A 101 -12.13 17.87 3.67
C LYS A 101 -11.68 18.16 2.24
N ALA A 102 -12.41 19.03 1.54
CA ALA A 102 -11.99 19.54 0.24
C ALA A 102 -10.91 20.63 0.40
N GLY A 103 -10.07 20.77 -0.62
CA GLY A 103 -8.99 21.74 -0.68
C GLY A 103 -7.70 21.29 0.01
N SER A 104 -7.60 20.01 0.41
CA SER A 104 -6.35 19.42 0.90
C SER A 104 -5.52 18.89 -0.26
N LYS A 105 -4.20 18.91 -0.11
CA LYS A 105 -3.26 18.31 -1.06
C LYS A 105 -3.24 16.80 -0.92
N VAL A 106 -3.10 16.11 -2.05
CA VAL A 106 -2.96 14.65 -2.12
C VAL A 106 -1.56 14.31 -2.63
N PHE A 107 -0.83 13.52 -1.86
CA PHE A 107 0.53 13.10 -2.18
C PHE A 107 0.60 11.58 -2.34
N LEU A 108 1.48 11.14 -3.24
CA LEU A 108 1.98 9.77 -3.27
C LEU A 108 3.34 9.74 -2.59
N VAL A 109 3.47 8.90 -1.56
CA VAL A 109 4.75 8.51 -0.96
C VAL A 109 5.10 7.13 -1.50
N SER A 110 6.02 7.08 -2.46
CA SER A 110 6.33 5.87 -3.24
C SER A 110 7.45 5.04 -2.63
N VAL A 111 7.43 3.74 -2.93
CA VAL A 111 8.52 2.80 -2.65
C VAL A 111 9.02 2.24 -3.97
N PRO A 112 10.29 2.45 -4.32
CA PRO A 112 10.87 1.89 -5.54
C PRO A 112 11.07 0.38 -5.42
N TYR A 113 11.11 -0.28 -6.58
CA TYR A 113 11.38 -1.71 -6.72
C TYR A 113 12.59 -1.93 -7.63
N SER A 114 13.37 -2.96 -7.34
CA SER A 114 14.42 -3.42 -8.24
C SER A 114 13.84 -4.05 -9.52
N ALA A 115 14.71 -4.33 -10.50
CA ALA A 115 14.33 -5.06 -11.72
C ALA A 115 13.77 -6.47 -11.43
N GLU A 116 14.16 -7.07 -10.31
CA GLU A 116 13.68 -8.37 -9.82
C GLU A 116 12.39 -8.26 -8.99
N LEU A 117 11.77 -7.09 -8.98
CA LEU A 117 10.55 -6.79 -8.22
C LEU A 117 10.71 -6.94 -6.70
N VAL A 118 11.90 -6.62 -6.19
CA VAL A 118 12.17 -6.54 -4.76
C VAL A 118 11.96 -5.10 -4.30
N PRO A 119 11.12 -4.86 -3.26
CA PRO A 119 10.90 -3.51 -2.74
C PRO A 119 12.13 -2.98 -2.00
N ASP A 120 12.36 -1.67 -2.07
CA ASP A 120 13.39 -1.00 -1.28
C ASP A 120 12.89 -0.81 0.16
N PHE A 121 13.27 -1.72 1.05
CA PHE A 121 12.87 -1.69 2.45
C PHE A 121 13.45 -0.52 3.23
N GLU A 122 14.63 -0.01 2.87
CA GLU A 122 15.22 1.13 3.55
C GLU A 122 14.47 2.42 3.23
N VAL A 123 14.06 2.59 1.97
CA VAL A 123 13.16 3.68 1.56
C VAL A 123 11.83 3.56 2.29
N PHE A 124 11.23 2.38 2.34
CA PHE A 124 9.96 2.16 3.05
C PHE A 124 10.06 2.51 4.54
N LYS A 125 11.11 2.06 5.23
CA LYS A 125 11.36 2.37 6.65
C LYS A 125 11.48 3.88 6.87
N LYS A 126 12.27 4.56 6.04
CA LYS A 126 12.48 5.99 6.14
C LYS A 126 11.17 6.75 5.93
N ASN A 127 10.42 6.40 4.90
CA ASN A 127 9.15 7.06 4.55
C ASN A 127 8.08 6.84 5.62
N THR A 128 7.92 5.62 6.16
CA THR A 128 6.93 5.34 7.20
C THR A 128 7.31 5.99 8.54
N ALA A 129 8.59 6.12 8.85
CA ALA A 129 9.06 6.88 10.02
C ALA A 129 8.75 8.38 9.90
N ALA A 130 8.95 8.96 8.70
CA ALA A 130 8.59 10.35 8.42
C ALA A 130 7.08 10.58 8.54
N LEU A 131 6.26 9.68 7.96
CA LEU A 131 4.80 9.72 8.06
C LEU A 131 4.33 9.65 9.52
N TYR A 132 4.90 8.73 10.32
CA TYR A 132 4.57 8.63 11.74
C TYR A 132 4.87 9.92 12.51
N LYS A 133 6.05 10.53 12.26
CA LYS A 133 6.45 11.80 12.86
C LYS A 133 5.48 12.92 12.48
N LEU A 134 5.16 13.07 11.20
CA LEU A 134 4.23 14.09 10.71
C LEU A 134 2.80 13.89 11.24
N ASN A 135 2.36 12.65 11.33
CA ASN A 135 1.07 12.30 11.92
C ASN A 135 1.01 12.68 13.41
N SER A 136 2.06 12.41 14.18
CA SER A 136 2.14 12.81 15.60
C SER A 136 2.10 14.34 15.79
N GLN A 137 2.57 15.10 14.78
CA GLN A 137 2.51 16.56 14.70
C GLN A 137 1.17 17.10 14.16
N LYS A 138 0.21 16.21 13.83
CA LYS A 138 -1.09 16.56 13.24
C LYS A 138 -0.99 17.25 11.88
N LYS A 139 0.04 16.93 11.12
CA LYS A 139 0.24 17.39 9.74
C LYS A 139 -0.40 16.46 8.70
N ILE A 140 -0.87 15.30 9.09
CA ILE A 140 -1.52 14.31 8.23
C ILE A 140 -3.02 14.28 8.54
N ASN A 141 -3.85 14.40 7.52
CA ASN A 141 -5.31 14.30 7.63
C ASN A 141 -5.77 12.85 7.48
N THR A 142 -5.25 12.14 6.48
CA THR A 142 -5.51 10.71 6.26
C THR A 142 -4.38 10.06 5.46
N MET A 143 -4.29 8.73 5.55
CA MET A 143 -3.38 7.90 4.77
C MET A 143 -4.10 6.65 4.27
N TYR A 144 -3.70 6.16 3.08
CA TYR A 144 -4.23 4.92 2.54
C TYR A 144 -3.14 4.14 1.78
N PRO A 145 -3.01 2.81 1.97
CA PRO A 145 -2.00 2.01 1.29
C PRO A 145 -2.41 1.76 -0.16
N VAL A 146 -1.49 1.92 -1.09
CA VAL A 146 -1.72 1.52 -2.48
C VAL A 146 -1.54 0.01 -2.58
N CYS A 147 -2.55 -0.68 -3.13
CA CYS A 147 -2.61 -2.13 -3.23
C CYS A 147 -2.74 -2.61 -4.68
N ALA A 148 -3.44 -3.72 -4.89
CA ALA A 148 -3.55 -4.39 -6.19
C ALA A 148 -4.19 -3.54 -7.30
N GLY A 149 -5.17 -2.72 -6.97
CA GLY A 149 -5.86 -1.82 -7.93
C GLY A 149 -5.19 -0.46 -8.09
N GLY A 150 -3.96 -0.30 -7.60
CA GLY A 150 -3.18 0.91 -7.79
C GLY A 150 -3.73 2.14 -7.07
N ILE A 151 -3.32 3.29 -7.57
CA ILE A 151 -3.76 4.61 -7.09
C ILE A 151 -5.27 4.79 -7.30
N ALA A 152 -5.80 4.31 -8.42
CA ALA A 152 -7.24 4.42 -8.74
C ALA A 152 -8.12 3.75 -7.69
N GLU A 153 -7.77 2.52 -7.25
CA GLU A 153 -8.46 1.83 -6.16
C GLU A 153 -8.38 2.61 -4.85
N ALA A 154 -7.18 3.08 -4.51
CA ALA A 154 -6.94 3.79 -3.26
C ALA A 154 -7.73 5.11 -3.19
N LEU A 155 -7.69 5.93 -4.25
CA LEU A 155 -8.46 7.16 -4.35
C LEU A 155 -9.97 6.92 -4.25
N SER A 156 -10.48 5.89 -4.97
CA SER A 156 -11.89 5.52 -4.90
C SER A 156 -12.34 5.23 -3.46
N LYS A 157 -11.56 4.42 -2.73
CA LYS A 157 -11.86 4.07 -1.34
C LYS A 157 -11.73 5.27 -0.39
N MET A 158 -10.74 6.13 -0.58
CA MET A 158 -10.57 7.35 0.20
C MET A 158 -11.73 8.34 -0.02
N SER A 159 -12.23 8.44 -1.25
CA SER A 159 -13.32 9.35 -1.63
C SER A 159 -14.70 8.86 -1.14
N LEU A 160 -14.99 7.55 -1.28
CA LEU A 160 -16.29 6.98 -0.95
C LEU A 160 -16.69 7.17 0.52
N GLY A 161 -15.72 7.12 1.44
CA GLY A 161 -16.00 7.15 2.88
C GLY A 161 -16.72 8.41 3.36
N ASN A 162 -16.33 9.58 2.87
CA ASN A 162 -16.92 10.88 3.23
C ASN A 162 -17.50 11.64 2.04
N LYS A 163 -17.61 10.98 0.87
CA LYS A 163 -18.11 11.58 -0.39
C LYS A 163 -17.34 12.84 -0.80
N ILE A 164 -16.04 12.86 -0.56
CA ILE A 164 -15.12 13.93 -0.96
C ILE A 164 -14.38 13.47 -2.21
N GLY A 165 -14.47 14.27 -3.27
CA GLY A 165 -13.81 13.97 -4.53
C GLY A 165 -12.33 14.33 -4.54
N VAL A 166 -11.67 14.04 -5.64
CA VAL A 166 -10.27 14.38 -5.89
C VAL A 166 -10.06 14.77 -7.35
N SER A 167 -9.32 15.85 -7.57
CA SER A 167 -8.82 16.24 -8.89
C SER A 167 -7.33 15.95 -8.96
N LEU A 168 -6.90 15.18 -9.94
CA LEU A 168 -5.50 14.83 -10.16
C LEU A 168 -4.86 15.85 -11.10
N ASP A 169 -3.68 16.33 -10.71
CA ASP A 169 -2.86 17.22 -11.52
C ASP A 169 -1.95 16.46 -12.47
N THR A 170 -1.58 15.21 -12.09
CA THR A 170 -0.60 14.39 -12.81
C THR A 170 -0.71 12.91 -12.44
N ILE A 171 -0.21 12.05 -13.33
CA ILE A 171 0.03 10.64 -13.06
C ILE A 171 1.51 10.50 -12.65
N PRO A 172 1.81 9.97 -11.44
CA PRO A 172 3.19 9.90 -10.95
C PRO A 172 4.05 8.96 -11.80
N LEU A 173 5.25 9.41 -12.17
CA LEU A 173 6.23 8.61 -12.92
C LEU A 173 6.70 7.35 -12.16
N SER A 174 6.55 7.30 -10.84
CA SER A 174 6.81 6.09 -10.04
C SER A 174 5.95 4.90 -10.45
N CYS A 175 4.80 5.14 -11.10
CA CYS A 175 3.96 4.10 -11.69
C CYS A 175 4.61 3.46 -12.92
N THR A 176 5.47 4.19 -13.63
CA THR A 176 6.07 3.76 -14.91
C THR A 176 7.52 3.25 -14.77
N ALA A 177 8.17 3.46 -13.64
CA ALA A 177 9.59 3.19 -13.44
C ALA A 177 9.99 1.71 -13.67
N ALA A 178 9.07 0.78 -13.43
CA ALA A 178 9.31 -0.65 -13.66
C ALA A 178 9.18 -1.05 -15.15
N SER A 179 8.56 -0.22 -16.00
CA SER A 179 8.25 -0.54 -17.40
C SER A 179 9.17 0.14 -18.42
N GLY A 180 10.02 1.09 -17.99
CA GLY A 180 10.89 1.87 -18.90
C GLY A 180 10.11 2.83 -19.82
N ILE A 181 8.84 3.07 -19.55
CA ILE A 181 7.97 3.97 -20.32
C ILE A 181 8.29 5.42 -19.95
N LYS A 182 8.33 6.30 -20.95
CA LYS A 182 8.70 7.71 -20.74
C LYS A 182 7.53 8.65 -20.51
N GLU A 183 6.31 8.23 -20.80
CA GLU A 183 5.09 9.02 -20.62
C GLU A 183 4.10 8.18 -19.81
N ALA A 184 3.53 8.77 -18.76
CA ALA A 184 2.53 8.11 -17.95
C ALA A 184 1.17 8.11 -18.65
N ASP A 185 0.43 7.00 -18.57
CA ASP A 185 -0.91 6.84 -19.12
C ASP A 185 -1.90 6.59 -17.97
N VAL A 186 -3.18 6.85 -18.24
CA VAL A 186 -4.28 6.60 -17.28
C VAL A 186 -4.28 5.17 -16.75
N SER A 187 -3.89 4.19 -17.58
CA SER A 187 -3.75 2.79 -17.14
C SER A 187 -2.71 2.59 -16.03
N ASP A 188 -1.73 3.48 -15.90
CA ASP A 188 -0.71 3.40 -14.85
C ASP A 188 -1.29 3.64 -13.45
N LEU A 189 -2.43 4.35 -13.35
CA LEU A 189 -3.14 4.52 -12.09
C LEU A 189 -3.65 3.19 -11.50
N PHE A 190 -3.78 2.15 -12.31
CA PHE A 190 -4.20 0.81 -11.90
C PHE A 190 -3.02 -0.13 -11.60
N THR A 191 -1.79 0.35 -11.78
CA THR A 191 -0.58 -0.45 -11.50
C THR A 191 -0.42 -0.69 -10.00
N PRO A 192 -0.22 -1.94 -9.55
CA PRO A 192 0.06 -2.23 -8.15
C PRO A 192 1.34 -1.56 -7.67
N LEU A 193 1.25 -0.77 -6.60
CA LEU A 193 2.38 -0.08 -5.98
C LEU A 193 2.47 -0.42 -4.48
N TYR A 194 2.57 -1.71 -4.17
CA TYR A 194 2.60 -2.17 -2.78
C TYR A 194 3.69 -1.49 -1.96
N GLY A 195 3.34 -1.07 -0.74
CA GLY A 195 4.22 -0.30 0.15
C GLY A 195 4.14 1.21 -0.05
N SER A 196 3.67 1.68 -1.21
CA SER A 196 3.40 3.09 -1.43
C SER A 196 2.11 3.52 -0.71
N ILE A 197 2.06 4.79 -0.32
CA ILE A 197 0.98 5.33 0.52
C ILE A 197 0.46 6.63 -0.09
N LEU A 198 -0.86 6.75 -0.22
CA LEU A 198 -1.52 8.03 -0.48
C LEU A 198 -1.73 8.78 0.82
N VAL A 199 -1.48 10.09 0.78
CA VAL A 199 -1.53 10.95 1.95
C VAL A 199 -2.32 12.22 1.63
N GLU A 200 -3.32 12.54 2.46
CA GLU A 200 -3.98 13.85 2.46
C GLU A 200 -3.34 14.74 3.52
N SER A 201 -2.93 15.94 3.12
CA SER A 201 -2.32 16.93 4.02
C SER A 201 -2.62 18.34 3.58
N ASP A 202 -2.68 19.27 4.54
CA ASP A 202 -2.73 20.71 4.24
C ASP A 202 -1.32 21.30 4.05
N PHE A 203 -0.30 20.56 4.43
CA PHE A 203 1.10 20.97 4.36
C PHE A 203 1.77 20.45 3.09
N ASP A 204 2.87 21.08 2.68
CA ASP A 204 3.70 20.61 1.58
C ASP A 204 4.66 19.51 2.08
N LEU A 205 4.36 18.26 1.74
CA LEU A 205 5.16 17.11 2.18
C LEU A 205 6.40 16.89 1.32
N ASP A 206 6.43 17.32 0.09
CA ASP A 206 7.56 17.24 -0.83
C ASP A 206 8.78 18.09 -0.39
N SER A 207 8.56 19.09 0.45
CA SER A 207 9.62 19.88 1.07
C SER A 207 10.21 19.28 2.36
N GLU A 208 9.60 18.22 2.91
CA GLU A 208 10.03 17.59 4.16
C GLU A 208 11.25 16.69 3.95
N LYS A 209 12.35 16.98 4.65
CA LYS A 209 13.64 16.32 4.49
C LYS A 209 13.75 14.92 5.11
N ASP A 210 12.75 14.54 5.90
CA ASP A 210 12.74 13.26 6.59
C ASP A 210 12.41 12.09 5.65
N PHE A 211 11.76 12.35 4.51
CA PHE A 211 11.49 11.35 3.48
C PHE A 211 12.76 10.92 2.72
N ALA A 212 12.69 9.79 2.06
CA ALA A 212 13.68 9.41 1.07
C ALA A 212 13.58 10.34 -0.15
N GLU A 213 14.74 10.71 -0.71
CA GLU A 213 14.80 11.64 -1.84
C GLU A 213 14.03 11.12 -3.05
N GLY A 214 13.23 11.99 -3.67
CA GLY A 214 12.48 11.69 -4.90
C GLY A 214 11.30 10.73 -4.71
N THR A 215 10.88 10.42 -3.47
CA THR A 215 9.79 9.47 -3.21
C THR A 215 8.46 10.12 -2.88
N VAL A 216 8.40 11.41 -2.69
CA VAL A 216 7.16 12.17 -2.43
C VAL A 216 6.79 12.97 -3.65
N SER A 217 5.54 12.87 -4.09
CA SER A 217 5.01 13.65 -5.21
C SER A 217 3.59 14.12 -4.88
N LYS A 218 3.32 15.43 -5.02
CA LYS A 218 1.95 15.91 -5.05
C LYS A 218 1.29 15.41 -6.34
N ILE A 219 0.12 14.80 -6.24
CA ILE A 219 -0.59 14.23 -7.39
C ILE A 219 -1.93 14.91 -7.66
N GLY A 220 -2.42 15.74 -6.74
CA GLY A 220 -3.69 16.42 -6.89
C GLY A 220 -4.18 17.08 -5.61
N GLU A 221 -5.45 17.43 -5.60
CA GLU A 221 -6.14 18.05 -4.47
C GLU A 221 -7.55 17.47 -4.29
N THR A 222 -8.02 17.39 -3.05
CA THR A 222 -9.40 17.02 -2.74
C THR A 222 -10.36 18.14 -3.13
N ILE A 223 -11.54 17.76 -3.67
CA ILE A 223 -12.56 18.69 -4.16
C ILE A 223 -13.91 18.44 -3.50
N CYS A 224 -14.78 19.45 -3.45
CA CYS A 224 -16.14 19.32 -2.91
C CYS A 224 -17.05 18.46 -3.80
N GLU A 225 -16.79 18.48 -5.12
CA GLU A 225 -17.56 17.67 -6.08
C GLU A 225 -17.30 16.17 -5.79
N PRO A 226 -18.33 15.32 -5.66
CA PRO A 226 -18.15 13.89 -5.39
C PRO A 226 -17.75 13.13 -6.66
N SER A 227 -16.55 13.38 -7.16
CA SER A 227 -16.00 12.80 -8.39
C SER A 227 -14.50 12.59 -8.28
N ILE A 228 -13.97 11.71 -9.11
CA ILE A 228 -12.53 11.59 -9.40
C ILE A 228 -12.30 12.18 -10.77
N GLU A 229 -11.39 13.16 -10.85
CA GLU A 229 -11.12 13.93 -12.06
C GLU A 229 -9.65 13.85 -12.44
N LEU A 230 -9.36 13.66 -13.72
CA LEU A 230 -8.02 13.74 -14.31
C LEU A 230 -8.18 14.26 -15.74
N GLU A 231 -7.64 15.45 -16.03
CA GLU A 231 -7.80 16.12 -17.32
C GLU A 231 -9.29 16.20 -17.74
N ASP A 232 -9.64 15.62 -18.89
CA ASP A 232 -11.02 15.56 -19.42
C ASP A 232 -11.83 14.37 -18.89
N VAL A 233 -11.22 13.49 -18.08
CA VAL A 233 -11.88 12.31 -17.50
C VAL A 233 -12.49 12.70 -16.16
N LYS A 234 -13.79 12.44 -16.01
CA LYS A 234 -14.54 12.64 -14.76
C LYS A 234 -15.43 11.43 -14.51
N ILE A 235 -15.30 10.84 -13.33
CA ILE A 235 -16.13 9.71 -12.87
C ILE A 235 -16.77 10.12 -11.55
N SER A 236 -18.08 10.04 -11.45
CA SER A 236 -18.80 10.34 -10.21
C SER A 236 -18.61 9.22 -9.17
N LEU A 237 -18.65 9.58 -7.89
CA LEU A 237 -18.57 8.58 -6.82
C LEU A 237 -19.79 7.65 -6.81
N ASP A 238 -20.94 8.10 -7.29
CA ASP A 238 -22.15 7.26 -7.40
C ASP A 238 -22.00 6.19 -8.47
N GLU A 239 -21.32 6.48 -9.60
CA GLU A 239 -20.96 5.47 -10.61
C GLU A 239 -20.02 4.43 -10.03
N ILE A 240 -19.00 4.84 -9.27
CA ILE A 240 -18.04 3.94 -8.62
C ILE A 240 -18.76 3.05 -7.60
N GLU A 241 -19.63 3.62 -6.75
CA GLU A 241 -20.40 2.90 -5.75
C GLU A 241 -21.35 1.88 -6.40
N SER A 242 -22.09 2.31 -7.44
CA SER A 242 -22.98 1.45 -8.20
C SER A 242 -22.26 0.28 -8.86
N ALA A 243 -21.08 0.52 -9.44
CA ALA A 243 -20.23 -0.53 -10.01
C ALA A 243 -19.71 -1.51 -8.95
N TRP A 244 -19.42 -1.03 -7.75
CA TRP A 244 -19.01 -1.87 -6.62
C TRP A 244 -20.15 -2.76 -6.11
N GLU A 245 -21.34 -2.22 -5.95
CA GLU A 245 -22.52 -2.93 -5.41
C GLU A 245 -23.14 -3.91 -6.41
N SER A 246 -22.87 -3.73 -7.69
CA SER A 246 -23.43 -4.57 -8.77
C SER A 246 -22.78 -5.96 -8.91
N LYS A 247 -21.84 -6.35 -8.04
CA LYS A 247 -21.06 -7.61 -8.12
C LYS A 247 -21.64 -8.70 -7.24
#